data_fa34498b9fc053ceb1dad78a6ec258de
#
_entry.id   fa34498b9fc053ceb1dad78a6ec258de
#
_cell.length_a   1.000
_cell.length_b   1.000
_cell.length_c   1.000
_cell.angle_alpha   90.00
_cell.angle_beta   90.00
_cell.angle_gamma   90.00
#
_symmetry.space_group_name_H-M   'P 1'
#
loop_
_entity.id
_entity.type
_entity.pdbx_description
1 polymer ?
#
loop_
_entity_poly.entity_id
_entity_poly.type
_entity_poly.pdbx_seq_one_letter_code
_entity_poly.pdbx_strand_id
1 'polypeptide(L)'
;MYKNILLAIDLNDEASCRKPLLSAVELARTFGARLHVLTVVREVEAILEAKAAPFGYDLIAADLENRIAALIRRADASDLKPNILVTHGASIYAEILGVAEEAGADLVVVGSHRPAMKDYLLGTNAARVVRHARCSVLVARE
;
A
#
# COMPACT_ATOMS: atom_id res chain seq x y z
N MET A 1 -9.02 -15.12 11.72
CA MET A 1 -9.68 -13.87 12.10
C MET A 1 -9.82 -12.94 10.91
N TYR A 2 -8.72 -12.43 10.34
CA TYR A 2 -8.80 -11.63 9.12
C TYR A 2 -8.85 -12.50 7.87
N LYS A 3 -9.64 -12.11 6.87
CA LYS A 3 -9.81 -12.83 5.60
C LYS A 3 -9.22 -12.09 4.41
N ASN A 4 -9.24 -10.78 4.43
CA ASN A 4 -8.71 -9.93 3.37
C ASN A 4 -7.90 -8.79 3.99
N ILE A 5 -6.62 -8.78 3.70
CA ILE A 5 -5.68 -7.77 4.22
C ILE A 5 -5.24 -6.89 3.07
N LEU A 6 -5.38 -5.58 3.23
CA LEU A 6 -4.83 -4.60 2.30
C LEU A 6 -3.61 -3.95 2.92
N LEU A 7 -2.47 -4.08 2.26
CA LEU A 7 -1.24 -3.37 2.59
C LEU A 7 -1.08 -2.20 1.63
N ALA A 8 -0.97 -1.00 2.16
CA ALA A 8 -0.66 0.20 1.37
C ALA A 8 0.80 0.61 1.64
N ILE A 9 1.57 0.75 0.57
CA ILE A 9 2.99 1.10 0.64
C ILE A 9 3.31 2.34 -0.20
N ASP A 10 4.33 3.08 0.22
CA ASP A 10 4.87 4.21 -0.51
C ASP A 10 6.21 3.81 -1.13
N LEU A 11 6.22 3.60 -2.44
CA LEU A 11 7.42 3.18 -3.16
C LEU A 11 8.46 4.30 -3.31
N ASN A 12 8.11 5.55 -3.01
CA ASN A 12 9.08 6.63 -2.94
C ASN A 12 10.00 6.52 -1.72
N ASP A 13 9.62 5.70 -0.76
CA ASP A 13 10.41 5.40 0.43
C ASP A 13 10.40 3.89 0.70
N GLU A 14 11.17 3.15 -0.07
CA GLU A 14 11.22 1.69 0.03
C GLU A 14 11.65 1.18 1.40
N ALA A 15 12.52 1.91 2.08
CA ALA A 15 12.96 1.52 3.43
C ALA A 15 11.79 1.46 4.41
N SER A 16 10.80 2.35 4.26
CA SER A 16 9.61 2.37 5.10
C SER A 16 8.61 1.26 4.77
N CYS A 17 8.76 0.59 3.64
CA CYS A 17 7.85 -0.49 3.22
C CYS A 17 8.13 -1.81 3.94
N ARG A 18 9.32 -1.99 4.47
CA ARG A 18 9.77 -3.29 4.99
C ARG A 18 8.91 -3.80 6.14
N LYS A 19 8.78 -3.01 7.18
CA LYS A 19 8.05 -3.45 8.38
C LYS A 19 6.55 -3.64 8.13
N PRO A 20 5.85 -2.73 7.44
CA PRO A 20 4.46 -2.97 7.05
C PRO A 20 4.30 -4.23 6.20
N LEU A 21 5.20 -4.47 5.24
CA LEU A 21 5.14 -5.65 4.38
C LEU A 21 5.32 -6.94 5.20
N LEU A 22 6.34 -7.01 6.04
CA LEU A 22 6.56 -8.19 6.87
C LEU A 22 5.39 -8.43 7.82
N SER A 23 4.84 -7.39 8.41
CA SER A 23 3.68 -7.50 9.29
C SER A 23 2.46 -8.05 8.54
N ALA A 24 2.19 -7.52 7.36
CA ALA A 24 1.06 -7.98 6.54
C ALA A 24 1.24 -9.44 6.11
N VAL A 25 2.45 -9.83 5.70
CA VAL A 25 2.77 -11.20 5.30
C VAL A 25 2.56 -12.17 6.46
N GLU A 26 3.09 -11.86 7.64
CA GLU A 26 2.92 -12.71 8.83
C GLU A 26 1.44 -12.88 9.21
N LEU A 27 0.69 -11.79 9.18
CA LEU A 27 -0.74 -11.84 9.48
C LEU A 27 -1.52 -12.63 8.41
N ALA A 28 -1.19 -12.46 7.14
CA ALA A 28 -1.82 -13.22 6.07
C ALA A 28 -1.56 -14.72 6.22
N ARG A 29 -0.34 -15.11 6.56
CA ARG A 29 -0.01 -16.52 6.83
C ARG A 29 -0.74 -17.06 8.04
N THR A 30 -0.73 -16.31 9.13
CA THR A 30 -1.34 -16.73 10.39
C THR A 30 -2.84 -17.00 10.24
N PHE A 31 -3.54 -16.15 9.51
CA PHE A 31 -5.00 -16.25 9.35
C PHE A 31 -5.44 -16.91 8.05
N GLY A 32 -4.51 -17.28 7.18
CA GLY A 32 -4.88 -17.77 5.84
C GLY A 32 -5.60 -16.70 5.03
N ALA A 33 -5.27 -15.43 5.24
CA ALA A 33 -5.93 -14.31 4.60
C ALA A 33 -5.39 -14.07 3.19
N ARG A 34 -6.26 -13.53 2.32
CA ARG A 34 -5.83 -13.00 1.03
C ARG A 34 -5.12 -11.67 1.25
N LEU A 35 -3.96 -11.52 0.64
CA LEU A 35 -3.16 -10.30 0.74
C LEU A 35 -3.27 -9.48 -0.55
N HIS A 36 -3.54 -8.20 -0.40
CA HIS A 36 -3.53 -7.21 -1.47
C HIS A 36 -2.46 -6.17 -1.15
N VAL A 37 -1.62 -5.84 -2.12
CA VAL A 37 -0.56 -4.84 -1.94
C VAL A 37 -0.83 -3.69 -2.91
N LEU A 38 -1.02 -2.51 -2.36
CA LEU A 38 -1.41 -1.30 -3.08
C LEU A 38 -0.32 -0.24 -2.99
N THR A 39 -0.05 0.40 -4.11
CA THR A 39 0.58 1.72 -4.11
C THR A 39 -0.31 2.71 -4.85
N VAL A 40 -0.36 3.95 -4.36
CA VAL A 40 -1.18 5.02 -4.94
C VAL A 40 -0.25 6.06 -5.57
N VAL A 41 -0.44 6.32 -6.85
CA VAL A 41 0.24 7.41 -7.57
C VAL A 41 -0.58 8.68 -7.37
N ARG A 42 0.07 9.77 -7.00
CA ARG A 42 -0.64 11.05 -6.91
C ARG A 42 -1.13 11.47 -8.28
N GLU A 43 -2.33 11.98 -8.36
CA GLU A 43 -2.98 12.32 -9.63
C GLU A 43 -2.17 13.31 -10.47
N VAL A 44 -1.49 14.25 -9.84
CA VAL A 44 -0.59 15.19 -10.54
C VAL A 44 0.50 14.43 -11.30
N GLU A 45 1.11 13.43 -10.68
CA GLU A 45 2.14 12.61 -11.32
C GLU A 45 1.54 11.79 -12.46
N ALA A 46 0.37 11.20 -12.27
CA ALA A 46 -0.32 10.43 -13.30
C ALA A 46 -0.65 11.29 -14.54
N ILE A 47 -1.12 12.51 -14.32
CA ILE A 47 -1.43 13.45 -15.41
C ILE A 47 -0.15 13.85 -16.16
N LEU A 48 0.92 14.18 -15.45
CA LEU A 48 2.19 14.55 -16.07
C LEU A 48 2.75 13.43 -16.93
N GLU A 49 2.70 12.19 -16.46
CA GLU A 49 3.18 11.04 -17.21
C GLU A 49 2.30 10.75 -18.43
N ALA A 50 0.99 10.88 -18.30
CA ALA A 50 0.07 10.70 -19.42
C ALA A 50 0.31 11.74 -20.54
N LYS A 51 0.75 12.96 -20.19
CA LYS A 51 1.08 14.01 -21.14
C LYS A 51 2.48 13.85 -21.73
N ALA A 52 3.41 13.24 -21.00
CA ALA A 52 4.81 13.12 -21.41
C ALA A 52 5.00 12.17 -22.59
N ALA A 53 4.21 11.09 -22.66
CA ALA A 53 4.29 10.09 -23.71
C ALA A 53 2.97 9.34 -23.85
N PRO A 54 2.69 8.77 -25.08
CA PRO A 54 1.57 7.84 -25.23
C PRO A 54 1.72 6.70 -24.22
N PHE A 55 0.64 6.36 -23.50
CA PHE A 55 0.62 5.31 -22.47
C PHE A 55 1.60 5.53 -21.31
N GLY A 56 2.05 6.79 -21.08
CA GLY A 56 3.02 7.10 -20.02
C GLY A 56 2.60 6.61 -18.64
N TYR A 57 1.33 6.80 -18.28
CA TYR A 57 0.81 6.27 -17.01
C TYR A 57 0.86 4.74 -16.95
N ASP A 58 0.49 4.06 -18.03
CA ASP A 58 0.50 2.58 -18.05
C ASP A 58 1.92 2.03 -17.89
N LEU A 59 2.92 2.70 -18.46
CA LEU A 59 4.32 2.33 -18.29
C LEU A 59 4.78 2.50 -16.84
N ILE A 60 4.40 3.58 -16.19
CA ILE A 60 4.71 3.82 -14.78
C ILE A 60 4.00 2.79 -13.90
N ALA A 61 2.73 2.53 -14.15
CA ALA A 61 1.98 1.53 -13.39
C ALA A 61 2.63 0.15 -13.50
N ALA A 62 3.05 -0.25 -14.70
CA ALA A 62 3.75 -1.53 -14.92
C ALA A 62 5.09 -1.57 -14.18
N ASP A 63 5.85 -0.49 -14.16
CA ASP A 63 7.10 -0.41 -13.40
C ASP A 63 6.85 -0.55 -11.89
N LEU A 64 5.84 0.14 -11.37
CA LEU A 64 5.47 0.05 -9.95
C LEU A 64 4.99 -1.35 -9.57
N GLU A 65 4.20 -2.00 -10.42
CA GLU A 65 3.80 -3.39 -10.21
C GLU A 65 5.03 -4.31 -10.12
N ASN A 66 6.00 -4.13 -11.00
CA ASN A 66 7.24 -4.91 -10.98
C ASN A 66 8.06 -4.65 -9.70
N ARG A 67 8.10 -3.42 -9.23
CA ARG A 67 8.78 -3.05 -7.98
C ARG A 67 8.08 -3.70 -6.77
N ILE A 68 6.78 -3.70 -6.73
CA ILE A 68 6.02 -4.40 -5.69
C ILE A 68 6.30 -5.91 -5.74
N ALA A 69 6.26 -6.49 -6.93
CA ALA A 69 6.57 -7.91 -7.10
C ALA A 69 7.98 -8.25 -6.60
N ALA A 70 8.96 -7.38 -6.83
CA ALA A 70 10.31 -7.55 -6.31
C ALA A 70 10.37 -7.50 -4.78
N LEU A 71 9.62 -6.59 -4.15
CA LEU A 71 9.52 -6.52 -2.69
C LEU A 71 8.90 -7.79 -2.11
N ILE A 72 7.87 -8.31 -2.74
CA ILE A 72 7.21 -9.56 -2.33
C ILE A 72 8.21 -10.73 -2.42
N ARG A 73 8.98 -10.83 -3.50
CA ARG A 73 10.00 -11.88 -3.64
C ARG A 73 11.08 -11.78 -2.57
N ARG A 74 11.57 -10.57 -2.29
CA ARG A 74 12.57 -10.34 -1.24
C ARG A 74 12.05 -10.67 0.16
N ALA A 75 10.76 -10.55 0.39
CA ALA A 75 10.11 -10.94 1.63
C ALA A 75 9.76 -12.43 1.70
N ASP A 76 10.12 -13.20 0.68
CA ASP A 76 9.79 -14.62 0.56
C ASP A 76 8.29 -14.89 0.72
N ALA A 77 7.48 -14.06 0.07
CA ALA A 77 6.03 -14.08 0.19
C ALA A 77 5.30 -14.39 -1.13
N SER A 78 6.03 -14.85 -2.15
CA SER A 78 5.43 -15.17 -3.45
C SER A 78 4.43 -16.33 -3.38
N ASP A 79 4.58 -17.21 -2.43
CA ASP A 79 3.66 -18.33 -2.18
C ASP A 79 2.24 -17.87 -1.81
N LEU A 80 2.11 -16.69 -1.21
CA LEU A 80 0.81 -16.09 -0.87
C LEU A 80 0.05 -15.61 -2.10
N LYS A 81 0.72 -15.47 -3.23
CA LYS A 81 0.16 -14.93 -4.49
C LYS A 81 -0.61 -13.62 -4.26
N PRO A 82 0.04 -12.59 -3.69
CA PRO A 82 -0.66 -11.35 -3.39
C PRO A 82 -1.20 -10.68 -4.65
N ASN A 83 -2.37 -10.06 -4.55
CA ASN A 83 -2.85 -9.13 -5.57
C ASN A 83 -2.02 -7.86 -5.52
N ILE A 84 -1.51 -7.43 -6.65
CA ILE A 84 -0.74 -6.20 -6.78
C ILE A 84 -1.63 -5.15 -7.44
N LEU A 85 -1.80 -4.01 -6.79
CA LEU A 85 -2.69 -2.95 -7.23
C LEU A 85 -1.93 -1.63 -7.30
N VAL A 86 -2.08 -0.94 -8.43
CA VAL A 86 -1.57 0.42 -8.63
C VAL A 86 -2.76 1.28 -9.02
N THR A 87 -3.03 2.30 -8.24
CA THR A 87 -4.10 3.26 -8.50
C THR A 87 -3.56 4.69 -8.49
N HIS A 88 -4.36 5.63 -8.92
CA HIS A 88 -4.04 7.05 -8.82
C HIS A 88 -5.22 7.83 -8.28
N GLY A 89 -4.94 8.95 -7.63
CA GLY A 89 -5.99 9.80 -7.10
C GLY A 89 -5.44 11.08 -6.49
N ALA A 90 -6.33 12.04 -6.29
CA ALA A 90 -6.00 13.33 -5.67
C ALA A 90 -5.69 13.19 -4.17
N SER A 91 -6.28 12.18 -3.52
CA SER A 91 -6.14 11.93 -2.09
C SER A 91 -5.71 10.49 -1.86
N ILE A 92 -4.50 10.31 -1.34
CA ILE A 92 -3.92 8.97 -1.13
C ILE A 92 -4.78 8.17 -0.15
N TYR A 93 -5.14 8.74 1.00
CA TYR A 93 -5.93 7.99 1.98
C TYR A 93 -7.31 7.60 1.45
N ALA A 94 -7.93 8.45 0.63
CA ALA A 94 -9.24 8.15 0.05
C ALA A 94 -9.15 7.00 -0.95
N GLU A 95 -8.07 6.93 -1.75
CA GLU A 95 -7.81 5.80 -2.63
C GLU A 95 -7.59 4.52 -1.84
N ILE A 96 -6.81 4.56 -0.78
CA ILE A 96 -6.59 3.39 0.09
C ILE A 96 -7.93 2.86 0.62
N LEU A 97 -8.77 3.75 1.14
CA LEU A 97 -10.06 3.35 1.70
C LEU A 97 -11.03 2.84 0.64
N GLY A 98 -11.02 3.45 -0.54
CA GLY A 98 -11.83 2.97 -1.68
C GLY A 98 -11.42 1.57 -2.11
N VAL A 99 -10.14 1.30 -2.25
CA VAL A 99 -9.63 -0.02 -2.60
C VAL A 99 -9.91 -1.03 -1.49
N ALA A 100 -9.79 -0.63 -0.22
CA ALA A 100 -10.12 -1.49 0.91
C ALA A 100 -11.59 -1.93 0.85
N GLU A 101 -12.48 -1.02 0.54
CA GLU A 101 -13.91 -1.32 0.40
C GLU A 101 -14.18 -2.25 -0.78
N GLU A 102 -13.60 -1.98 -1.95
CA GLU A 102 -13.74 -2.83 -3.14
C GLU A 102 -13.20 -4.23 -2.94
N ALA A 103 -12.07 -4.36 -2.26
CA ALA A 103 -11.44 -5.65 -1.97
C ALA A 103 -12.12 -6.41 -0.82
N GLY A 104 -13.04 -5.78 -0.12
CA GLY A 104 -13.64 -6.37 1.09
C GLY A 104 -12.63 -6.54 2.21
N ALA A 105 -11.66 -5.64 2.32
CA ALA A 105 -10.62 -5.73 3.34
C ALA A 105 -11.21 -5.57 4.75
N ASP A 106 -10.82 -6.47 5.63
CA ASP A 106 -11.15 -6.41 7.05
C ASP A 106 -9.96 -5.99 7.92
N LEU A 107 -8.80 -5.83 7.30
CA LEU A 107 -7.62 -5.20 7.89
C LEU A 107 -6.88 -4.37 6.84
N VAL A 108 -6.54 -3.14 7.19
CA VAL A 108 -5.62 -2.30 6.40
C VAL A 108 -4.32 -2.15 7.18
N VAL A 109 -3.20 -2.41 6.52
CA VAL A 109 -1.86 -2.24 7.09
C VAL A 109 -1.19 -1.06 6.41
N VAL A 110 -0.71 -0.10 7.20
CA VAL A 110 0.01 1.08 6.71
C VAL A 110 1.26 1.32 7.54
N GLY A 111 2.24 1.97 6.94
CA GLY A 111 3.40 2.46 7.68
C GLY A 111 3.15 3.83 8.28
N SER A 112 3.85 4.14 9.35
CA SER A 112 3.77 5.45 10.00
C SER A 112 4.91 6.37 9.59
N HIS A 113 5.84 5.88 8.79
CA HIS A 113 7.12 6.56 8.55
C HIS A 113 6.95 7.88 7.81
N ARG A 114 7.62 8.92 8.34
CA ARG A 114 7.85 10.20 7.69
C ARG A 114 9.24 10.70 8.08
N PRO A 115 10.19 10.78 7.13
CA PRO A 115 11.58 11.16 7.45
C PRO A 115 11.74 12.50 8.16
N ALA A 116 10.82 13.46 7.90
CA ALA A 116 10.87 14.80 8.46
C ALA A 116 10.11 14.95 9.80
N MET A 117 9.51 13.87 10.33
CA MET A 117 8.70 13.94 11.55
C MET A 117 9.34 13.17 12.69
N LYS A 118 9.03 13.58 13.92
CA LYS A 118 9.49 12.89 15.12
C LYS A 118 8.86 11.48 15.20
N ASP A 119 9.59 10.56 15.82
CA ASP A 119 9.31 9.13 15.82
C ASP A 119 7.91 8.71 16.32
N TYR A 120 7.26 9.53 17.13
CA TYR A 120 5.96 9.18 17.70
C TYR A 120 4.77 9.79 16.98
N LEU A 121 4.99 10.53 15.89
CA LEU A 121 3.90 11.10 15.10
C LEU A 121 3.52 10.19 13.94
N LEU A 122 2.23 10.10 13.66
CA LEU A 122 1.73 9.43 12.48
C LEU A 122 1.89 10.30 11.24
N GLY A 123 2.21 9.69 10.10
CA GLY A 123 2.13 10.36 8.82
C GLY A 123 0.69 10.78 8.52
N THR A 124 0.52 11.81 7.69
CA THR A 124 -0.80 12.38 7.36
C THR A 124 -1.77 11.34 6.80
N ASN A 125 -1.30 10.51 5.86
CA ASN A 125 -2.17 9.49 5.26
C ASN A 125 -2.51 8.37 6.24
N ALA A 126 -1.54 7.91 7.03
CA ALA A 126 -1.80 6.91 8.07
C ALA A 126 -2.82 7.40 9.09
N ALA A 127 -2.68 8.65 9.55
CA ALA A 127 -3.62 9.24 10.49
C ALA A 127 -5.05 9.33 9.91
N ARG A 128 -5.18 9.70 8.65
CA ARG A 128 -6.48 9.79 7.98
C ARG A 128 -7.10 8.42 7.73
N VAL A 129 -6.29 7.43 7.35
CA VAL A 129 -6.77 6.05 7.22
C VAL A 129 -7.31 5.54 8.55
N VAL A 130 -6.57 5.71 9.64
CA VAL A 130 -7.02 5.32 10.99
C VAL A 130 -8.34 6.00 11.34
N ARG A 131 -8.47 7.28 11.05
CA ARG A 131 -9.65 8.07 11.39
C ARG A 131 -10.90 7.67 10.61
N HIS A 132 -10.75 7.31 9.34
CA HIS A 132 -11.89 7.14 8.43
C HIS A 132 -12.16 5.69 8.03
N ALA A 133 -11.28 4.75 8.35
CA ALA A 133 -11.49 3.35 7.99
C ALA A 133 -12.69 2.74 8.72
N ARG A 134 -13.39 1.86 8.01
CA ARG A 134 -14.50 1.10 8.57
C ARG A 134 -14.09 -0.30 9.05
N CYS A 135 -12.82 -0.64 8.89
CA CYS A 135 -12.26 -1.91 9.32
C CYS A 135 -11.08 -1.68 10.25
N SER A 136 -10.47 -2.74 10.73
CA SER A 136 -9.26 -2.68 11.55
C SER A 136 -8.11 -2.05 10.76
N VAL A 137 -7.28 -1.28 11.44
CA VAL A 137 -6.09 -0.67 10.86
C VAL A 137 -4.90 -0.99 11.76
N LEU A 138 -3.86 -1.55 11.16
CA LEU A 138 -2.57 -1.74 11.80
C LEU A 138 -1.61 -0.70 11.25
N VAL A 139 -1.04 0.11 12.13
CA VAL A 139 0.01 1.07 11.79
C VAL A 139 1.35 0.46 12.20
N ALA A 140 2.15 0.08 11.23
CA ALA A 140 3.48 -0.48 11.50
C ALA A 140 4.49 0.63 11.67
N ARG A 141 5.12 0.69 12.84
CA ARG A 141 6.16 1.67 13.17
C ARG A 141 7.54 1.03 13.08
N GLU A 142 8.51 1.83 12.65
CA GLU A 142 9.91 1.43 12.65
C GLU A 142 10.44 1.23 14.08
#